data_358f3acb16b3760352e88aa82ab9df6b
#
_entry.id   358f3acb16b3760352e88aa82ab9df6b
#
_cell.length_a   1.000
_cell.length_b   1.000
_cell.length_c   1.000
_cell.angle_alpha   90.00
_cell.angle_beta   90.00
_cell.angle_gamma   90.00
#
_symmetry.space_group_name_H-M   'P 1'
#
loop_
_entity.id
_entity.type
_entity.pdbx_description
1 polymer ?
#
loop_
_entity_poly.entity_id
_entity_poly.type
_entity_poly.pdbx_seq_one_letter_code
_entity_poly.pdbx_strand_id
1 'polypeptide(L)'
;MITPLLFLAAAVTAPKPAPATKPAPAPTKDGWAEAFALSKVETPAGVDDQVGGLAFLEDGRLAVAFHRGEVFIRQADGAWKQFAEGLHEPLGLLPDGQGALIVMQRPELTRLEDTNGDGKADRYRTLWDGFGMTGNYHEFAFGPARGPDGALYVSLNLASSGDGIFKEIRGTWSEIGKATRAQMDAANKKGFGAAGRMYGRVPFRGCVMRIADGGRGAAELYATGFRSPNGIGFDGQGHLLVNDNQGDWRGSSPLQVVTKGSFNGHPASLVWTPGWDKGDPLALPVAELEKLRTQPGGVFIQGELSNSPTQPVVFPKSWGALAGQVVFGEMNAARLVRFVGEDIGGVHQGALIPFLDSKTLRNGNHRMAFAPDGALHVGKTHLSWAGNNGIVRIEAPKSLPPLIETVRLKASGFEVRFTEAIAKASLVPALRSFRYKYHVAYGSPKVDELDLTSAWSLSADGRTLTLPLPEIRAGFIHEIKLAGAKTPDGRDLLGPVAYYQVVKK
;
A
#
# COMPACT_ATOMS: atom_id res chain seq x y z
N MET A 1 -3.42 57.30 -14.83
CA MET A 1 -3.19 56.28 -15.88
C MET A 1 -2.69 55.05 -15.22
N ILE A 2 -3.54 54.02 -15.07
CA ILE A 2 -3.23 52.75 -14.41
C ILE A 2 -3.06 51.73 -15.56
N THR A 3 -1.84 51.24 -15.69
CA THR A 3 -1.51 50.24 -16.71
C THR A 3 -1.86 48.83 -16.15
N PRO A 4 -2.61 47.99 -16.87
CA PRO A 4 -2.90 46.66 -16.39
C PRO A 4 -1.70 45.73 -16.65
N LEU A 5 -1.24 45.05 -15.60
CA LEU A 5 -0.31 43.92 -15.72
C LEU A 5 -1.04 42.73 -16.36
N LEU A 6 -0.60 42.31 -17.52
CA LEU A 6 -0.98 41.04 -18.11
C LEU A 6 -0.27 39.91 -17.35
N PHE A 7 -1.03 39.03 -16.69
CA PHE A 7 -0.54 37.73 -16.23
C PHE A 7 -0.47 36.78 -17.43
N LEU A 8 0.75 36.46 -17.86
CA LEU A 8 0.99 35.35 -18.80
C LEU A 8 0.93 34.05 -18.01
N ALA A 9 -0.15 33.29 -18.17
CA ALA A 9 -0.23 31.94 -17.69
C ALA A 9 0.65 31.06 -18.58
N ALA A 10 1.78 30.61 -18.04
CA ALA A 10 2.61 29.59 -18.70
C ALA A 10 1.87 28.24 -18.62
N ALA A 11 1.45 27.73 -19.75
CA ALA A 11 0.89 26.39 -19.88
C ALA A 11 1.98 25.37 -19.54
N VAL A 12 1.81 24.67 -18.41
CA VAL A 12 2.61 23.49 -18.07
C VAL A 12 2.18 22.35 -18.97
N THR A 13 2.94 22.06 -19.99
CA THR A 13 2.72 20.86 -20.81
C THR A 13 3.12 19.63 -20.00
N ALA A 14 2.14 18.79 -19.71
CA ALA A 14 2.38 17.48 -19.09
C ALA A 14 3.33 16.64 -19.95
N PRO A 15 4.24 15.84 -19.34
CA PRO A 15 5.13 14.97 -20.10
C PRO A 15 4.31 13.94 -20.87
N LYS A 16 4.72 13.74 -22.12
CA LYS A 16 4.12 12.74 -23.02
C LYS A 16 4.19 11.37 -22.37
N PRO A 17 3.07 10.65 -22.21
CA PRO A 17 3.10 9.29 -21.65
C PRO A 17 3.95 8.39 -22.55
N ALA A 18 4.67 7.44 -21.91
CA ALA A 18 5.36 6.38 -22.63
C ALA A 18 4.37 5.63 -23.54
N PRO A 19 4.81 5.13 -24.71
CA PRO A 19 3.92 4.46 -25.64
C PRO A 19 3.22 3.30 -24.94
N ALA A 20 1.89 3.37 -24.87
CA ALA A 20 1.06 2.34 -24.31
C ALA A 20 1.22 1.06 -25.14
N THR A 21 1.71 -0.01 -24.52
CA THR A 21 1.55 -1.35 -25.06
C THR A 21 0.04 -1.60 -25.21
N LYS A 22 -0.40 -2.02 -26.41
CA LYS A 22 -1.81 -2.36 -26.65
C LYS A 22 -2.30 -3.30 -25.56
N PRO A 23 -3.36 -2.94 -24.82
CA PRO A 23 -3.95 -3.87 -23.85
C PRO A 23 -4.46 -5.11 -24.60
N ALA A 24 -4.30 -6.28 -23.98
CA ALA A 24 -4.97 -7.49 -24.42
C ALA A 24 -6.50 -7.21 -24.50
N PRO A 25 -7.23 -7.79 -25.47
CA PRO A 25 -8.66 -7.58 -25.58
C PRO A 25 -9.33 -7.91 -24.24
N ALA A 26 -10.11 -6.97 -23.73
CA ALA A 26 -10.82 -7.12 -22.47
C ALA A 26 -11.75 -8.37 -22.54
N PRO A 27 -11.81 -9.19 -21.48
CA PRO A 27 -12.76 -10.29 -21.44
C PRO A 27 -14.17 -9.73 -21.63
N THR A 28 -14.98 -10.39 -22.45
CA THR A 28 -16.35 -9.99 -22.80
C THR A 28 -17.31 -10.06 -21.62
N LYS A 29 -16.92 -10.73 -20.52
CA LYS A 29 -17.63 -10.82 -19.23
C LYS A 29 -16.69 -10.44 -18.09
N ASP A 30 -17.23 -9.71 -17.11
CA ASP A 30 -16.54 -9.42 -15.86
C ASP A 30 -16.75 -10.59 -14.88
N GLY A 31 -15.93 -11.64 -15.01
CA GLY A 31 -16.03 -12.82 -14.15
C GLY A 31 -15.86 -12.53 -12.67
N TRP A 32 -15.21 -11.42 -12.31
CA TRP A 32 -15.12 -10.98 -10.92
C TRP A 32 -16.46 -10.43 -10.40
N ALA A 33 -17.15 -9.62 -11.20
CA ALA A 33 -18.46 -9.11 -10.83
C ALA A 33 -19.54 -10.21 -10.78
N GLU A 34 -19.36 -11.29 -11.54
CA GLU A 34 -20.23 -12.49 -11.46
C GLU A 34 -19.96 -13.31 -10.18
N ALA A 35 -18.70 -13.35 -9.73
CA ALA A 35 -18.25 -14.17 -8.60
C ALA A 35 -18.42 -13.49 -7.24
N PHE A 36 -18.37 -12.17 -7.18
CA PHE A 36 -18.43 -11.39 -5.93
C PHE A 36 -19.58 -10.39 -5.97
N ALA A 37 -20.43 -10.40 -4.94
CA ALA A 37 -21.48 -9.42 -4.77
C ALA A 37 -20.89 -8.13 -4.19
N LEU A 38 -20.99 -7.04 -4.97
CA LEU A 38 -20.57 -5.70 -4.56
C LEU A 38 -21.78 -4.80 -4.37
N SER A 39 -21.85 -4.07 -3.28
CA SER A 39 -22.87 -3.08 -3.00
C SER A 39 -22.27 -1.77 -2.50
N LYS A 40 -22.94 -0.65 -2.78
CA LYS A 40 -22.60 0.66 -2.24
C LYS A 40 -23.09 0.74 -0.79
N VAL A 41 -22.26 1.28 0.09
CA VAL A 41 -22.68 1.73 1.42
C VAL A 41 -22.94 3.23 1.32
N GLU A 42 -24.18 3.65 1.58
CA GLU A 42 -24.50 5.08 1.57
C GLU A 42 -23.77 5.79 2.71
N THR A 43 -23.17 6.93 2.39
CA THR A 43 -22.38 7.77 3.29
C THR A 43 -23.27 8.87 3.89
N PRO A 44 -22.84 9.56 4.98
CA PRO A 44 -23.62 10.64 5.57
C PRO A 44 -23.89 11.76 4.55
N ALA A 45 -25.09 12.31 4.58
CA ALA A 45 -25.44 13.42 3.69
C ALA A 45 -24.61 14.67 3.98
N GLY A 46 -24.13 15.35 2.94
CA GLY A 46 -23.39 16.61 3.04
C GLY A 46 -21.90 16.46 3.39
N VAL A 47 -21.40 15.23 3.55
CA VAL A 47 -19.99 14.95 3.78
C VAL A 47 -19.24 14.80 2.44
N ASP A 48 -18.01 15.30 2.38
CA ASP A 48 -17.07 14.93 1.31
C ASP A 48 -16.59 13.49 1.58
N ASP A 49 -17.25 12.52 0.93
CA ASP A 49 -17.16 11.10 1.25
C ASP A 49 -15.84 10.42 0.82
N GLN A 50 -14.74 11.16 0.92
CA GLN A 50 -13.39 10.65 0.75
C GLN A 50 -12.88 10.01 2.05
N VAL A 51 -12.73 8.70 2.03
CA VAL A 51 -12.44 7.91 3.22
C VAL A 51 -10.95 7.93 3.56
N GLY A 52 -10.61 8.46 4.73
CA GLY A 52 -9.27 8.45 5.30
C GLY A 52 -9.02 7.35 6.33
N GLY A 53 -10.08 6.85 6.98
CA GLY A 53 -10.01 5.74 7.94
C GLY A 53 -11.31 4.94 7.97
N LEU A 54 -11.21 3.64 8.19
CA LEU A 54 -12.37 2.74 8.24
C LEU A 54 -12.10 1.61 9.24
N ALA A 55 -13.03 1.40 10.19
CA ALA A 55 -12.88 0.36 11.19
C ALA A 55 -14.25 -0.11 11.70
N PHE A 56 -14.31 -1.32 12.23
CA PHE A 56 -15.47 -1.83 12.95
C PHE A 56 -15.22 -1.78 14.45
N LEU A 57 -16.18 -1.23 15.19
CA LEU A 57 -16.19 -1.25 16.65
C LEU A 57 -16.44 -2.67 17.18
N GLU A 58 -16.21 -2.90 18.47
CA GLU A 58 -16.43 -4.20 19.12
C GLU A 58 -17.89 -4.67 19.03
N ASP A 59 -18.84 -3.73 18.99
CA ASP A 59 -20.27 -4.00 18.83
C ASP A 59 -20.71 -4.19 17.37
N GLY A 60 -19.77 -4.16 16.42
CA GLY A 60 -20.00 -4.38 15.00
C GLY A 60 -20.40 -3.13 14.22
N ARG A 61 -20.55 -1.95 14.85
CA ARG A 61 -20.84 -0.71 14.14
C ARG A 61 -19.63 -0.25 13.31
N LEU A 62 -19.90 0.29 12.13
CA LEU A 62 -18.88 0.83 11.24
C LEU A 62 -18.53 2.28 11.63
N ALA A 63 -17.28 2.55 11.93
CA ALA A 63 -16.72 3.88 12.11
C ALA A 63 -15.93 4.28 10.85
N VAL A 64 -16.11 5.51 10.39
CA VAL A 64 -15.44 6.07 9.21
C VAL A 64 -14.91 7.45 9.50
N ALA A 65 -13.63 7.69 9.24
CA ALA A 65 -13.02 9.00 9.21
C ALA A 65 -12.97 9.52 7.77
N PHE A 66 -13.43 10.73 7.55
CA PHE A 66 -13.39 11.42 6.26
C PHE A 66 -12.26 12.44 6.22
N HIS A 67 -11.71 12.69 5.04
CA HIS A 67 -10.51 13.52 4.87
C HIS A 67 -10.64 14.95 5.41
N ARG A 68 -11.85 15.50 5.44
CA ARG A 68 -12.07 16.86 5.95
C ARG A 68 -12.10 16.96 7.47
N GLY A 69 -11.99 15.81 8.16
CA GLY A 69 -11.77 15.76 9.60
C GLY A 69 -12.98 15.31 10.43
N GLU A 70 -14.01 14.82 9.79
CA GLU A 70 -15.18 14.26 10.47
C GLU A 70 -14.98 12.75 10.70
N VAL A 71 -15.51 12.25 11.81
CA VAL A 71 -15.68 10.82 12.09
C VAL A 71 -17.15 10.54 12.33
N PHE A 72 -17.68 9.57 11.59
CA PHE A 72 -19.05 9.12 11.73
C PHE A 72 -19.11 7.66 12.14
N ILE A 73 -20.11 7.29 12.92
CA ILE A 73 -20.42 5.92 13.32
C ILE A 73 -21.80 5.54 12.75
N ARG A 74 -21.85 4.47 11.95
CA ARG A 74 -23.08 3.93 11.41
C ARG A 74 -23.79 3.11 12.47
N GLN A 75 -25.03 3.46 12.78
CA GLN A 75 -25.84 2.78 13.78
C GLN A 75 -26.44 1.48 13.21
N ALA A 76 -27.01 0.64 14.10
CA ALA A 76 -27.60 -0.64 13.71
C ALA A 76 -28.82 -0.48 12.76
N ASP A 77 -29.53 0.63 12.85
CA ASP A 77 -30.65 0.99 11.94
C ASP A 77 -30.18 1.54 10.59
N GLY A 78 -28.86 1.66 10.39
CA GLY A 78 -28.25 2.21 9.19
C GLY A 78 -28.06 3.72 9.19
N ALA A 79 -28.55 4.45 10.18
CA ALA A 79 -28.35 5.88 10.32
C ALA A 79 -26.90 6.21 10.68
N TRP A 80 -26.42 7.39 10.27
CA TRP A 80 -25.10 7.88 10.62
C TRP A 80 -25.18 8.92 11.74
N LYS A 81 -24.36 8.76 12.76
CA LYS A 81 -24.12 9.77 13.79
C LYS A 81 -22.69 10.30 13.70
N GLN A 82 -22.55 11.62 13.69
CA GLN A 82 -21.24 12.25 13.79
C GLN A 82 -20.69 12.02 15.20
N PHE A 83 -19.52 11.40 15.26
CA PHE A 83 -18.82 11.09 16.51
C PHE A 83 -17.77 12.16 16.85
N ALA A 84 -17.04 12.64 15.84
CA ALA A 84 -16.00 13.65 16.02
C ALA A 84 -15.87 14.53 14.78
N GLU A 85 -15.25 15.70 14.95
CA GLU A 85 -14.92 16.64 13.88
C GLU A 85 -13.66 17.44 14.21
N GLY A 86 -13.19 18.26 13.26
CA GLY A 86 -12.04 19.16 13.47
C GLY A 86 -10.68 18.48 13.40
N LEU A 87 -10.60 17.22 12.94
CA LEU A 87 -9.35 16.54 12.69
C LEU A 87 -8.69 17.07 11.41
N HIS A 88 -7.37 16.96 11.33
CA HIS A 88 -6.61 17.43 10.18
C HIS A 88 -6.16 16.25 9.30
N GLU A 89 -6.88 16.01 8.20
CA GLU A 89 -6.63 14.93 7.25
C GLU A 89 -6.39 13.57 7.95
N PRO A 90 -7.41 13.00 8.61
CA PRO A 90 -7.28 11.69 9.24
C PRO A 90 -7.05 10.62 8.19
N LEU A 91 -5.97 9.83 8.34
CA LEU A 91 -5.52 8.82 7.39
C LEU A 91 -5.35 7.44 8.02
N GLY A 92 -6.17 7.17 9.01
CA GLY A 92 -6.31 5.87 9.63
C GLY A 92 -7.16 5.95 10.88
N LEU A 93 -7.79 4.84 11.21
CA LEU A 93 -8.76 4.71 12.30
C LEU A 93 -8.62 3.34 12.95
N LEU A 94 -8.55 3.30 14.27
CA LEU A 94 -8.42 2.07 15.04
C LEU A 94 -9.30 2.11 16.28
N PRO A 95 -10.14 1.10 16.56
CA PRO A 95 -10.86 0.98 17.82
C PRO A 95 -9.91 0.78 19.03
N ASP A 96 -10.24 1.42 20.16
CA ASP A 96 -9.43 1.35 21.38
C ASP A 96 -10.27 1.02 22.63
N GLY A 97 -11.26 0.16 22.47
CA GLY A 97 -12.15 -0.29 23.56
C GLY A 97 -13.13 0.80 24.04
N GLN A 98 -14.22 0.37 24.69
CA GLN A 98 -15.23 1.25 25.28
C GLN A 98 -15.75 2.36 24.33
N GLY A 99 -15.81 2.06 23.02
CA GLY A 99 -16.25 3.01 22.03
C GLY A 99 -15.24 4.10 21.65
N ALA A 100 -14.04 4.11 22.23
CA ALA A 100 -12.99 5.05 21.89
C ALA A 100 -12.34 4.67 20.55
N LEU A 101 -11.81 5.70 19.85
CA LEU A 101 -11.12 5.56 18.58
C LEU A 101 -9.74 6.23 18.64
N ILE A 102 -8.75 5.60 18.02
CA ILE A 102 -7.45 6.20 17.77
C ILE A 102 -7.38 6.57 16.29
N VAL A 103 -6.99 7.80 16.01
CA VAL A 103 -6.90 8.37 14.67
C VAL A 103 -5.47 8.82 14.40
N MET A 104 -4.89 8.38 13.29
CA MET A 104 -3.70 9.03 12.76
C MET A 104 -4.12 10.18 11.87
N GLN A 105 -3.78 11.37 12.24
CA GLN A 105 -4.01 12.57 11.46
C GLN A 105 -2.67 13.25 11.12
N ARG A 106 -2.68 14.23 10.21
CA ARG A 106 -1.44 14.86 9.72
C ARG A 106 -0.50 15.35 10.85
N PRO A 107 -0.97 16.03 11.90
CA PRO A 107 -0.09 16.53 12.96
C PRO A 107 0.20 15.52 14.07
N GLU A 108 -0.64 14.51 14.30
CA GLU A 108 -0.52 13.67 15.52
C GLU A 108 -1.32 12.38 15.48
N LEU A 109 -1.01 11.51 16.42
CA LEU A 109 -1.83 10.36 16.81
C LEU A 109 -2.75 10.80 17.95
N THR A 110 -4.07 10.77 17.71
CA THR A 110 -5.08 11.29 18.65
C THR A 110 -6.04 10.18 19.08
N ARG A 111 -6.37 10.14 20.36
CA ARG A 111 -7.44 9.32 20.91
C ARG A 111 -8.69 10.15 21.13
N LEU A 112 -9.80 9.67 20.59
CA LEU A 112 -11.13 10.27 20.68
C LEU A 112 -11.97 9.47 21.68
N GLU A 113 -12.56 10.15 22.66
CA GLU A 113 -13.37 9.55 23.72
C GLU A 113 -14.69 10.27 23.89
N ASP A 114 -15.77 9.51 24.01
CA ASP A 114 -17.05 9.95 24.51
C ASP A 114 -17.09 9.65 26.01
N THR A 115 -16.88 10.65 26.86
CA THR A 115 -16.80 10.46 28.32
C THR A 115 -18.13 10.67 29.04
N ASN A 116 -19.11 11.26 28.36
CA ASN A 116 -20.44 11.56 28.90
C ASN A 116 -21.54 10.61 28.39
N GLY A 117 -21.23 9.78 27.36
CA GLY A 117 -22.14 8.77 26.82
C GLY A 117 -23.21 9.30 25.87
N ASP A 118 -23.03 10.50 25.30
CA ASP A 118 -24.01 11.10 24.38
C ASP A 118 -23.83 10.66 22.90
N GLY A 119 -22.78 9.87 22.62
CA GLY A 119 -22.45 9.35 21.29
C GLY A 119 -21.57 10.29 20.48
N LYS A 120 -20.98 11.33 21.09
CA LYS A 120 -20.00 12.24 20.50
C LYS A 120 -18.73 12.26 21.34
N ALA A 121 -17.57 12.36 20.69
CA ALA A 121 -16.31 12.53 21.38
C ALA A 121 -16.23 13.95 21.99
N ASP A 122 -16.11 14.00 23.30
CA ASP A 122 -15.93 15.23 24.10
C ASP A 122 -14.48 15.39 24.60
N ARG A 123 -13.65 14.35 24.42
CA ARG A 123 -12.23 14.38 24.75
C ARG A 123 -11.38 13.95 23.57
N TYR A 124 -10.49 14.84 23.16
CA TYR A 124 -9.45 14.61 22.15
C TYR A 124 -8.10 14.62 22.87
N ARG A 125 -7.44 13.47 22.92
CA ARG A 125 -6.17 13.35 23.64
C ARG A 125 -5.07 12.98 22.66
N THR A 126 -4.07 13.85 22.52
CA THR A 126 -2.83 13.55 21.80
C THR A 126 -2.13 12.38 22.49
N LEU A 127 -1.93 11.29 21.76
CA LEU A 127 -1.11 10.16 22.19
C LEU A 127 0.36 10.38 21.82
N TRP A 128 0.59 10.89 20.63
CA TRP A 128 1.95 11.15 20.15
C TRP A 128 1.96 12.16 18.99
N ASP A 129 2.84 13.16 19.12
CA ASP A 129 3.10 14.20 18.12
C ASP A 129 4.60 14.46 17.89
N GLY A 130 5.47 13.54 18.35
CA GLY A 130 6.93 13.69 18.40
C GLY A 130 7.64 13.67 17.05
N PHE A 131 6.92 13.81 15.93
CA PHE A 131 7.51 13.91 14.60
C PHE A 131 7.43 15.33 14.04
N GLY A 132 8.31 15.63 13.09
CA GLY A 132 8.35 16.93 12.46
C GLY A 132 7.27 17.13 11.40
N MET A 133 6.93 18.39 11.14
CA MET A 133 5.97 18.79 10.12
C MET A 133 6.41 20.10 9.43
N THR A 134 6.27 20.14 8.12
CA THR A 134 6.40 21.36 7.30
C THR A 134 5.06 21.69 6.64
N GLY A 135 5.00 22.77 5.86
CA GLY A 135 3.86 23.07 5.01
C GLY A 135 3.79 22.24 3.72
N ASN A 136 4.62 21.22 3.56
CA ASN A 136 4.60 20.39 2.36
C ASN A 136 3.40 19.45 2.36
N TYR A 137 2.61 19.47 1.29
CA TYR A 137 1.37 18.68 1.20
C TYR A 137 1.64 17.17 1.27
N HIS A 138 2.80 16.69 0.80
CA HIS A 138 3.13 15.27 0.69
C HIS A 138 3.56 14.62 2.03
N GLU A 139 3.74 15.39 3.09
CA GLU A 139 4.07 14.89 4.42
C GLU A 139 2.87 14.24 5.13
N PHE A 140 2.25 13.25 4.48
CA PHE A 140 1.18 12.46 5.09
C PHE A 140 1.69 11.62 6.27
N ALA A 141 0.74 11.16 7.10
CA ALA A 141 0.97 10.26 8.21
C ALA A 141 -0.12 9.18 8.20
N PHE A 142 0.27 7.92 8.18
CA PHE A 142 -0.63 6.78 8.00
C PHE A 142 -0.54 5.78 9.15
N GLY A 143 -1.58 4.99 9.33
CA GLY A 143 -1.78 4.08 10.43
C GLY A 143 -2.90 4.60 11.36
N PRO A 144 -2.94 4.19 12.65
CA PRO A 144 -2.04 3.24 13.27
C PRO A 144 -2.39 1.79 12.93
N ALA A 145 -1.38 0.93 12.98
CA ALA A 145 -1.56 -0.51 13.02
C ALA A 145 -1.18 -1.02 14.42
N ARG A 146 -2.01 -1.89 15.02
CA ARG A 146 -1.69 -2.50 16.31
C ARG A 146 -0.86 -3.76 16.10
N GLY A 147 0.33 -3.78 16.67
CA GLY A 147 1.22 -4.94 16.62
C GLY A 147 0.83 -6.05 17.57
N PRO A 148 1.38 -7.26 17.39
CA PRO A 148 1.17 -8.40 18.30
C PRO A 148 1.71 -8.13 19.73
N ASP A 149 2.60 -7.17 19.86
CA ASP A 149 3.14 -6.67 21.14
C ASP A 149 2.25 -5.60 21.80
N GLY A 150 1.08 -5.30 21.22
CA GLY A 150 0.15 -4.28 21.68
C GLY A 150 0.55 -2.85 21.36
N ALA A 151 1.76 -2.61 20.84
CA ALA A 151 2.20 -1.28 20.43
C ALA A 151 1.46 -0.80 19.18
N LEU A 152 1.49 0.52 18.94
CA LEU A 152 0.99 1.12 17.70
C LEU A 152 2.14 1.47 16.77
N TYR A 153 1.92 1.21 15.49
CA TYR A 153 2.90 1.50 14.44
C TYR A 153 2.29 2.48 13.44
N VAL A 154 3.05 3.52 13.11
CA VAL A 154 2.65 4.55 12.16
C VAL A 154 3.75 4.78 11.11
N SER A 155 3.37 5.17 9.91
CA SER A 155 4.31 5.47 8.82
C SER A 155 4.18 6.92 8.37
N LEU A 156 5.32 7.58 8.14
CA LEU A 156 5.44 9.00 7.87
C LEU A 156 6.06 9.24 6.50
N ASN A 157 5.37 10.00 5.63
CA ASN A 157 5.87 10.34 4.30
C ASN A 157 6.99 11.38 4.35
N LEU A 158 7.84 11.35 3.34
CA LEU A 158 8.79 12.42 3.03
C LEU A 158 8.09 13.65 2.43
N ALA A 159 8.78 14.79 2.48
CA ALA A 159 8.40 15.99 1.75
C ALA A 159 8.82 15.87 0.27
N SER A 160 7.95 16.27 -0.66
CA SER A 160 8.28 16.34 -2.09
C SER A 160 9.02 17.65 -2.42
N SER A 161 9.87 17.62 -3.46
CA SER A 161 10.61 18.81 -3.91
C SER A 161 9.77 19.80 -4.73
N GLY A 162 8.65 19.34 -5.28
CA GLY A 162 7.91 20.09 -6.30
C GLY A 162 6.83 21.02 -5.76
N ASP A 163 6.26 20.71 -4.61
CA ASP A 163 5.05 21.36 -4.14
C ASP A 163 5.06 21.67 -2.64
N GLY A 164 4.52 22.82 -2.30
CA GLY A 164 4.26 23.23 -0.93
C GLY A 164 5.32 24.12 -0.32
N ILE A 165 5.03 24.52 0.90
CA ILE A 165 5.84 25.46 1.66
C ILE A 165 6.86 24.65 2.47
N PHE A 166 8.14 24.81 2.18
CA PHE A 166 9.22 24.21 2.96
C PHE A 166 9.60 25.03 4.19
N LYS A 167 8.61 25.50 4.92
CA LYS A 167 8.79 26.13 6.19
C LYS A 167 8.46 25.13 7.29
N GLU A 168 9.34 24.97 8.25
CA GLU A 168 9.10 24.15 9.42
C GLU A 168 7.91 24.72 10.21
N ILE A 169 6.97 23.83 10.54
CA ILE A 169 5.86 24.11 11.44
C ILE A 169 6.18 23.52 12.80
N ARG A 170 6.80 22.32 12.82
CA ARG A 170 7.21 21.64 14.05
C ARG A 170 8.46 20.77 13.79
N GLY A 171 9.33 20.74 14.80
CA GLY A 171 10.56 19.93 14.80
C GLY A 171 11.77 20.65 14.25
N THR A 172 12.94 20.15 14.59
CA THR A 172 14.23 20.70 14.14
C THR A 172 14.43 20.48 12.65
N TRP A 173 14.76 21.54 11.94
CA TRP A 173 15.08 21.44 10.52
C TRP A 173 16.44 20.76 10.32
N SER A 174 16.47 19.74 9.44
CA SER A 174 17.72 19.14 9.01
C SER A 174 18.35 19.94 7.88
N GLU A 175 19.58 20.40 8.09
CA GLU A 175 20.40 21.01 7.02
C GLU A 175 20.94 19.96 6.06
N ILE A 176 21.00 18.70 6.48
CA ILE A 176 21.45 17.56 5.67
C ILE A 176 20.35 17.20 4.67
N GLY A 177 20.71 16.92 3.42
CA GLY A 177 19.75 16.62 2.35
C GLY A 177 18.93 17.83 1.89
N LYS A 178 19.37 19.02 2.22
CA LYS A 178 18.71 20.27 1.86
C LYS A 178 19.06 20.64 0.41
N ALA A 179 18.12 20.47 -0.52
CA ALA A 179 18.24 21.18 -1.77
C ALA A 179 18.09 22.68 -1.51
N THR A 180 19.07 23.48 -1.92
CA THR A 180 18.91 24.94 -1.96
C THR A 180 17.80 25.31 -2.96
N ARG A 181 17.20 26.50 -2.82
CA ARG A 181 16.22 26.98 -3.79
C ARG A 181 16.77 26.93 -5.22
N ALA A 182 18.03 27.32 -5.42
CA ALA A 182 18.69 27.26 -6.73
C ALA A 182 18.82 25.83 -7.28
N GLN A 183 19.12 24.84 -6.42
CA GLN A 183 19.14 23.42 -6.82
C GLN A 183 17.77 22.90 -7.19
N MET A 184 16.71 23.31 -6.49
CA MET A 184 15.33 22.96 -6.80
C MET A 184 14.90 23.57 -8.14
N ASP A 185 15.19 24.83 -8.38
CA ASP A 185 14.88 25.51 -9.65
C ASP A 185 15.67 24.91 -10.83
N ALA A 186 16.91 24.51 -10.61
CA ALA A 186 17.72 23.80 -11.60
C ALA A 186 17.17 22.40 -11.89
N ALA A 187 16.70 21.68 -10.87
CA ALA A 187 16.06 20.37 -11.05
C ALA A 187 14.73 20.47 -11.79
N ASN A 188 13.91 21.47 -11.49
CA ASN A 188 12.65 21.74 -12.21
C ASN A 188 12.87 22.03 -13.70
N LYS A 189 13.94 22.75 -14.07
CA LYS A 189 14.31 23.00 -15.45
C LYS A 189 14.74 21.74 -16.24
N LYS A 190 15.22 20.71 -15.55
CA LYS A 190 15.66 19.44 -16.15
C LYS A 190 14.53 18.40 -16.34
N GLY A 191 13.32 18.72 -15.91
CA GLY A 191 12.14 17.87 -16.03
C GLY A 191 11.84 17.06 -14.78
N PHE A 192 10.70 16.39 -14.80
CA PHE A 192 10.08 15.69 -13.64
C PHE A 192 11.02 14.70 -12.92
N GLY A 193 11.78 13.91 -13.68
CA GLY A 193 12.71 12.92 -13.09
C GLY A 193 13.83 13.53 -12.26
N ALA A 194 14.18 14.81 -12.49
CA ALA A 194 15.18 15.54 -11.72
C ALA A 194 14.55 16.32 -10.55
N ALA A 195 13.28 16.72 -10.67
CA ALA A 195 12.53 17.45 -9.66
C ALA A 195 11.81 16.53 -8.65
N GLY A 196 11.55 15.28 -9.01
CA GLY A 196 10.75 14.33 -8.23
C GLY A 196 11.44 13.75 -7.00
N ARG A 197 12.43 14.44 -6.43
CA ARG A 197 13.14 13.99 -5.22
C ARG A 197 12.34 14.28 -3.98
N MET A 198 12.48 13.36 -3.00
CA MET A 198 11.86 13.47 -1.69
C MET A 198 12.93 13.70 -0.62
N TYR A 199 12.54 14.39 0.46
CA TYR A 199 13.44 14.84 1.51
C TYR A 199 12.91 14.58 2.91
N GLY A 200 13.77 14.15 3.83
CA GLY A 200 13.50 14.03 5.27
C GLY A 200 13.93 15.30 6.01
N ARG A 201 13.23 16.42 5.85
CA ARG A 201 13.67 17.73 6.35
C ARG A 201 13.45 17.96 7.83
N VAL A 202 12.42 17.32 8.37
CA VAL A 202 12.03 17.42 9.79
C VAL A 202 11.96 16.03 10.39
N PRO A 203 12.03 15.90 11.73
CA PRO A 203 12.21 14.62 12.40
C PRO A 203 11.26 13.52 11.95
N PHE A 204 11.83 12.34 11.71
CA PHE A 204 11.17 11.07 11.44
C PHE A 204 10.37 10.98 10.14
N ARG A 205 10.45 11.98 9.24
CA ARG A 205 9.87 11.83 7.91
C ARG A 205 10.57 10.76 7.09
N GLY A 206 9.81 9.88 6.45
CA GLY A 206 10.30 8.68 5.77
C GLY A 206 10.61 7.50 6.71
N CYS A 207 9.99 7.49 7.89
CA CYS A 207 10.20 6.47 8.92
C CYS A 207 8.92 5.72 9.27
N VAL A 208 9.10 4.56 9.89
CA VAL A 208 8.08 3.87 10.69
C VAL A 208 8.43 4.08 12.17
N MET A 209 7.44 4.50 12.94
CA MET A 209 7.56 4.69 14.38
C MET A 209 6.75 3.63 15.11
N ARG A 210 7.25 3.17 16.27
CA ARG A 210 6.56 2.30 17.21
C ARG A 210 6.27 3.06 18.49
N ILE A 211 5.02 3.07 18.92
CA ILE A 211 4.56 3.73 20.16
C ILE A 211 4.06 2.65 21.12
N ALA A 212 4.76 2.48 22.24
CA ALA A 212 4.45 1.44 23.23
C ALA A 212 3.08 1.64 23.93
N ASP A 213 2.63 0.65 24.68
CA ASP A 213 1.42 0.66 25.52
C ASP A 213 0.16 1.15 24.79
N GLY A 214 -0.08 0.63 23.59
CA GLY A 214 -1.25 1.02 22.79
C GLY A 214 -1.27 2.51 22.46
N GLY A 215 -0.09 3.13 22.27
CA GLY A 215 0.06 4.55 21.95
C GLY A 215 0.25 5.47 23.15
N ARG A 216 0.33 4.93 24.39
CA ARG A 216 0.46 5.72 25.63
C ARG A 216 1.89 5.76 26.18
N GLY A 217 2.74 4.85 25.70
CA GLY A 217 4.12 4.72 26.11
C GLY A 217 5.12 5.47 25.25
N ALA A 218 6.39 5.15 25.42
CA ALA A 218 7.47 5.76 24.66
C ALA A 218 7.38 5.46 23.15
N ALA A 219 7.67 6.47 22.34
CA ALA A 219 7.81 6.31 20.90
C ALA A 219 9.29 6.05 20.54
N GLU A 220 9.52 5.12 19.63
CA GLU A 220 10.85 4.81 19.13
C GLU A 220 10.88 4.77 17.60
N LEU A 221 12.01 5.15 17.01
CA LEU A 221 12.28 4.94 15.59
C LEU A 221 12.38 3.44 15.35
N TYR A 222 11.43 2.88 14.62
CA TYR A 222 11.40 1.44 14.35
C TYR A 222 12.18 1.08 13.08
N ALA A 223 11.95 1.83 11.99
CA ALA A 223 12.64 1.61 10.72
C ALA A 223 12.71 2.90 9.88
N THR A 224 13.70 2.96 8.99
CA THR A 224 13.92 4.08 8.07
C THR A 224 13.80 3.64 6.61
N GLY A 225 13.86 4.58 5.70
CA GLY A 225 14.00 4.28 4.28
C GLY A 225 12.69 4.23 3.51
N PHE A 226 11.65 4.94 3.93
CA PHE A 226 10.37 5.04 3.23
C PHE A 226 10.27 6.37 2.47
N ARG A 227 9.56 6.33 1.35
CA ARG A 227 9.28 7.51 0.52
C ARG A 227 7.88 8.04 0.75
N SER A 228 6.88 7.23 0.42
CA SER A 228 5.45 7.53 0.52
C SER A 228 4.69 6.27 0.93
N PRO A 229 4.90 5.79 2.18
CA PRO A 229 4.33 4.55 2.68
C PRO A 229 2.85 4.71 3.03
N ASN A 230 1.95 4.49 2.07
CA ASN A 230 0.50 4.66 2.25
C ASN A 230 -0.16 3.51 3.04
N GLY A 231 0.37 2.30 2.95
CA GLY A 231 -0.20 1.13 3.63
C GLY A 231 0.72 0.60 4.72
N ILE A 232 0.18 0.45 5.93
CA ILE A 232 0.85 -0.17 7.08
C ILE A 232 -0.13 -1.12 7.77
N GLY A 233 0.31 -2.32 8.12
CA GLY A 233 -0.48 -3.32 8.84
C GLY A 233 0.32 -4.59 9.13
N PHE A 234 -0.27 -5.50 9.87
CA PHE A 234 0.34 -6.79 10.18
C PHE A 234 -0.36 -7.91 9.40
N ASP A 235 0.40 -8.92 9.02
CA ASP A 235 -0.16 -10.17 8.53
C ASP A 235 -0.65 -11.06 9.69
N GLY A 236 -1.22 -12.23 9.36
CA GLY A 236 -1.71 -13.17 10.36
C GLY A 236 -0.60 -13.87 11.16
N GLN A 237 0.67 -13.69 10.80
CA GLN A 237 1.84 -14.27 11.46
C GLN A 237 2.61 -13.25 12.32
N GLY A 238 2.20 -11.98 12.26
CA GLY A 238 2.81 -10.89 13.02
C GLY A 238 3.93 -10.14 12.30
N HIS A 239 4.13 -10.32 11.00
CA HIS A 239 5.05 -9.52 10.23
C HIS A 239 4.45 -8.14 9.95
N LEU A 240 5.21 -7.08 10.20
CA LEU A 240 4.83 -5.73 9.85
C LEU A 240 5.05 -5.51 8.35
N LEU A 241 3.97 -5.29 7.64
CA LEU A 241 3.93 -5.02 6.21
C LEU A 241 3.74 -3.53 5.96
N VAL A 242 4.63 -2.95 5.15
CA VAL A 242 4.53 -1.56 4.72
C VAL A 242 4.73 -1.52 3.21
N ASN A 243 3.73 -1.05 2.48
CA ASN A 243 3.91 -0.78 1.06
C ASN A 243 4.30 0.68 0.83
N ASP A 244 5.10 0.91 -0.19
CA ASP A 244 5.59 2.24 -0.56
C ASP A 244 5.34 2.49 -2.05
N ASN A 245 5.21 3.75 -2.46
CA ASN A 245 4.93 4.08 -3.84
C ASN A 245 6.20 4.19 -4.67
N GLN A 246 6.09 3.87 -5.98
CA GLN A 246 7.13 4.15 -6.96
C GLN A 246 7.57 5.61 -6.90
N GLY A 247 8.85 5.86 -7.15
CA GLY A 247 9.41 7.21 -7.15
C GLY A 247 10.93 7.20 -7.25
N ASP A 248 11.56 8.25 -6.78
CA ASP A 248 13.00 8.26 -6.58
C ASP A 248 13.40 7.18 -5.57
N TRP A 249 14.50 6.48 -5.85
CA TRP A 249 14.95 5.31 -5.09
C TRP A 249 13.95 4.13 -5.06
N ARG A 250 12.90 4.18 -5.87
CA ARG A 250 11.83 3.18 -5.98
C ARG A 250 11.60 2.80 -7.44
N GLY A 251 12.23 1.72 -7.89
CA GLY A 251 12.06 1.25 -9.27
C GLY A 251 10.63 0.87 -9.60
N SER A 252 9.93 0.27 -8.65
CA SER A 252 8.49 0.04 -8.60
C SER A 252 8.02 0.13 -7.16
N SER A 253 6.74 -0.02 -6.87
CA SER A 253 6.18 0.04 -5.51
C SER A 253 6.56 -1.22 -4.72
N PRO A 254 7.40 -1.16 -3.66
CA PRO A 254 7.76 -2.34 -2.89
C PRO A 254 6.75 -2.66 -1.80
N LEU A 255 6.61 -3.93 -1.47
CA LEU A 255 6.05 -4.43 -0.22
C LEU A 255 7.22 -4.75 0.73
N GLN A 256 7.43 -3.93 1.73
CA GLN A 256 8.46 -4.13 2.73
C GLN A 256 7.93 -5.01 3.87
N VAL A 257 8.73 -6.00 4.27
CA VAL A 257 8.57 -6.72 5.53
C VAL A 257 9.51 -6.08 6.53
N VAL A 258 8.93 -5.28 7.41
CA VAL A 258 9.70 -4.33 8.22
C VAL A 258 10.11 -4.93 9.55
N THR A 259 11.39 -4.88 9.83
CA THR A 259 11.97 -5.28 11.12
C THR A 259 12.62 -4.09 11.82
N LYS A 260 12.77 -4.18 13.14
CA LYS A 260 13.40 -3.11 13.93
C LYS A 260 14.82 -2.81 13.43
N GLY A 261 15.10 -1.54 13.18
CA GLY A 261 16.40 -1.06 12.68
C GLY A 261 16.62 -1.24 11.17
N SER A 262 15.63 -1.79 10.41
CA SER A 262 15.80 -1.96 8.96
C SER A 262 15.84 -0.63 8.22
N PHE A 263 16.67 -0.59 7.16
CA PHE A 263 16.67 0.46 6.15
C PHE A 263 15.97 -0.05 4.88
N ASN A 264 14.86 0.60 4.52
CA ASN A 264 13.97 0.12 3.46
C ASN A 264 14.17 0.81 2.11
N GLY A 265 15.32 1.49 1.93
CA GLY A 265 15.90 1.86 0.64
C GLY A 265 15.80 3.33 0.23
N HIS A 266 14.91 4.18 0.77
CA HIS A 266 14.97 5.62 0.48
C HIS A 266 15.94 6.33 1.44
N PRO A 267 17.06 6.92 0.97
CA PRO A 267 18.11 7.36 1.88
C PRO A 267 17.76 8.58 2.73
N ALA A 268 16.82 9.43 2.31
CA ALA A 268 16.56 10.72 2.97
C ALA A 268 16.30 10.63 4.48
N SER A 269 15.65 9.58 4.96
CA SER A 269 15.31 9.40 6.36
C SER A 269 16.44 8.84 7.22
N LEU A 270 17.56 8.40 6.62
CA LEU A 270 18.74 7.93 7.39
C LEU A 270 19.30 9.00 8.31
N VAL A 271 19.13 10.28 7.95
CA VAL A 271 19.51 11.43 8.81
C VAL A 271 18.89 11.36 10.21
N TRP A 272 17.76 10.66 10.37
CA TRP A 272 17.06 10.50 11.66
C TRP A 272 17.49 9.25 12.42
N THR A 273 18.39 8.43 11.87
CA THR A 273 18.97 7.29 12.58
C THR A 273 19.83 7.79 13.74
N PRO A 274 19.64 7.31 14.97
CA PRO A 274 20.47 7.70 16.09
C PRO A 274 21.96 7.50 15.80
N GLY A 275 22.77 8.54 16.02
CA GLY A 275 24.23 8.50 15.76
C GLY A 275 24.61 8.60 14.28
N TRP A 276 23.72 9.06 13.40
CA TRP A 276 24.07 9.28 12.00
C TRP A 276 25.18 10.34 11.85
N ASP A 277 26.32 9.94 11.30
CA ASP A 277 27.53 10.77 11.15
C ASP A 277 28.09 10.82 9.71
N LYS A 278 27.40 10.17 8.74
CA LYS A 278 27.88 10.03 7.36
C LYS A 278 27.49 11.20 6.43
N GLY A 279 27.09 12.34 6.99
CA GLY A 279 26.69 13.52 6.22
C GLY A 279 25.38 13.35 5.48
N ASP A 280 25.29 13.88 4.25
CA ASP A 280 24.06 13.82 3.46
C ASP A 280 23.81 12.41 2.92
N PRO A 281 22.77 11.70 3.40
CA PRO A 281 22.47 10.35 2.95
C PRO A 281 22.07 10.27 1.48
N LEU A 282 21.58 11.38 0.89
CA LEU A 282 21.24 11.44 -0.55
C LEU A 282 22.49 11.54 -1.44
N ALA A 283 23.65 11.89 -0.86
CA ALA A 283 24.94 11.94 -1.56
C ALA A 283 25.72 10.63 -1.48
N LEU A 284 25.28 9.67 -0.67
CA LEU A 284 25.98 8.39 -0.56
C LEU A 284 25.97 7.61 -1.88
N PRO A 285 27.04 6.87 -2.19
CA PRO A 285 27.10 6.01 -3.35
C PRO A 285 25.97 4.95 -3.32
N VAL A 286 25.33 4.71 -4.47
CA VAL A 286 24.26 3.71 -4.62
C VAL A 286 24.70 2.34 -4.10
N ALA A 287 25.95 1.93 -4.37
CA ALA A 287 26.51 0.66 -3.94
C ALA A 287 26.61 0.50 -2.41
N GLU A 288 26.78 1.60 -1.68
CA GLU A 288 26.77 1.59 -0.21
C GLU A 288 25.34 1.45 0.32
N LEU A 289 24.43 2.22 -0.24
CA LEU A 289 23.01 2.14 0.12
C LEU A 289 22.39 0.78 -0.19
N GLU A 290 22.78 0.16 -1.32
CA GLU A 290 22.35 -1.20 -1.70
C GLU A 290 22.76 -2.25 -0.66
N LYS A 291 23.94 -2.13 -0.05
CA LYS A 291 24.40 -3.05 1.00
C LYS A 291 23.62 -2.91 2.32
N LEU A 292 23.12 -1.71 2.59
CA LEU A 292 22.34 -1.43 3.80
C LEU A 292 20.86 -1.82 3.63
N ARG A 293 20.39 -1.84 2.41
CA ARG A 293 18.97 -1.96 2.08
C ARG A 293 18.41 -3.35 2.36
N THR A 294 17.32 -3.40 3.12
CA THR A 294 16.47 -4.59 3.21
C THR A 294 15.75 -4.80 1.88
N GLN A 295 15.83 -6.01 1.33
CA GLN A 295 15.10 -6.37 0.12
C GLN A 295 13.59 -6.48 0.42
N PRO A 296 12.71 -6.01 -0.48
CA PRO A 296 11.27 -6.15 -0.29
C PRO A 296 10.82 -7.61 -0.37
N GLY A 297 9.83 -8.00 0.43
CA GLY A 297 9.21 -9.32 0.39
C GLY A 297 8.29 -9.53 -0.82
N GLY A 298 7.89 -8.45 -1.50
CA GLY A 298 7.12 -8.44 -2.74
C GLY A 298 7.31 -7.12 -3.48
N VAL A 299 6.96 -7.09 -4.77
CA VAL A 299 6.99 -5.87 -5.57
C VAL A 299 5.70 -5.77 -6.38
N PHE A 300 4.97 -4.68 -6.22
CA PHE A 300 3.82 -4.33 -7.05
C PHE A 300 4.31 -3.80 -8.40
N ILE A 301 3.99 -4.52 -9.45
CA ILE A 301 4.49 -4.19 -10.79
C ILE A 301 3.74 -2.97 -11.33
N GLN A 302 4.47 -1.88 -11.51
CA GLN A 302 3.93 -0.62 -12.01
C GLN A 302 3.28 -0.79 -13.40
N GLY A 303 2.06 -0.29 -13.55
CA GLY A 303 1.29 -0.35 -14.81
C GLY A 303 0.62 -1.70 -15.07
N GLU A 304 1.04 -2.79 -14.41
CA GLU A 304 0.50 -4.14 -14.63
C GLU A 304 -0.33 -4.63 -13.42
N LEU A 305 0.21 -4.50 -12.22
CA LEU A 305 -0.43 -4.99 -11.00
C LEU A 305 -1.00 -3.88 -10.13
N SER A 306 -0.18 -2.90 -9.76
CA SER A 306 -0.59 -1.77 -8.93
C SER A 306 0.34 -0.57 -9.14
N ASN A 307 -0.24 0.62 -9.20
CA ASN A 307 0.52 1.87 -9.27
C ASN A 307 0.62 2.56 -7.91
N SER A 308 -0.38 2.39 -7.05
CA SER A 308 -0.42 3.02 -5.74
C SER A 308 -1.10 2.08 -4.74
N PRO A 309 -0.37 1.07 -4.22
CA PRO A 309 -0.91 0.15 -3.24
C PRO A 309 -1.18 0.87 -1.92
N THR A 310 -2.22 0.43 -1.21
CA THR A 310 -2.69 1.05 0.02
C THR A 310 -2.79 0.04 1.16
N GLN A 311 -3.65 0.28 2.15
CA GLN A 311 -3.73 -0.46 3.39
C GLN A 311 -3.81 -1.99 3.18
N PRO A 312 -2.94 -2.79 3.87
CA PRO A 312 -3.09 -4.23 4.00
C PRO A 312 -4.15 -4.60 5.04
N VAL A 313 -4.96 -5.63 4.74
CA VAL A 313 -5.84 -6.29 5.72
C VAL A 313 -5.80 -7.81 5.51
N VAL A 314 -5.99 -8.58 6.59
CA VAL A 314 -5.90 -10.04 6.56
C VAL A 314 -7.28 -10.64 6.31
N PHE A 315 -7.40 -11.56 5.37
CA PHE A 315 -8.64 -12.29 5.11
C PHE A 315 -9.05 -13.13 6.33
N PRO A 316 -10.28 -12.95 6.84
CA PRO A 316 -10.80 -13.76 7.95
C PRO A 316 -11.15 -15.19 7.50
N LYS A 317 -11.39 -16.07 8.46
CA LYS A 317 -11.72 -17.50 8.21
C LYS A 317 -12.92 -17.69 7.27
N SER A 318 -13.87 -16.76 7.25
CA SER A 318 -15.04 -16.79 6.37
C SER A 318 -14.72 -16.76 4.87
N TRP A 319 -13.46 -16.39 4.50
CA TRP A 319 -13.00 -16.39 3.10
C TRP A 319 -12.34 -17.71 2.67
N GLY A 320 -12.50 -18.79 3.43
CA GLY A 320 -12.09 -20.15 3.05
C GLY A 320 -10.60 -20.25 2.75
N ALA A 321 -10.25 -20.69 1.55
CA ALA A 321 -8.86 -20.90 1.13
C ALA A 321 -8.01 -19.60 1.07
N LEU A 322 -8.62 -18.42 1.11
CA LEU A 322 -7.90 -17.16 1.17
C LEU A 322 -7.61 -16.71 2.60
N ALA A 323 -8.19 -17.37 3.61
CA ALA A 323 -8.00 -17.00 5.02
C ALA A 323 -6.52 -16.93 5.41
N GLY A 324 -6.15 -15.88 6.15
CA GLY A 324 -4.77 -15.64 6.56
C GLY A 324 -3.88 -14.96 5.52
N GLN A 325 -4.27 -14.91 4.24
CA GLN A 325 -3.59 -14.11 3.23
C GLN A 325 -3.88 -12.62 3.45
N VAL A 326 -3.05 -11.76 2.86
CA VAL A 326 -3.22 -10.31 2.95
C VAL A 326 -3.80 -9.76 1.65
N VAL A 327 -4.74 -8.82 1.76
CA VAL A 327 -5.25 -8.06 0.61
C VAL A 327 -4.91 -6.59 0.77
N PHE A 328 -4.51 -5.95 -0.32
CA PHE A 328 -4.14 -4.54 -0.44
C PHE A 328 -5.14 -3.80 -1.31
N GLY A 329 -5.44 -2.55 -0.97
CA GLY A 329 -6.13 -1.64 -1.86
C GLY A 329 -5.22 -1.15 -3.00
N GLU A 330 -5.82 -0.55 -4.01
CA GLU A 330 -5.15 0.06 -5.17
C GLU A 330 -5.89 1.32 -5.61
N MET A 331 -5.19 2.46 -5.68
CA MET A 331 -5.85 3.73 -5.96
C MET A 331 -6.12 4.01 -7.44
N ASN A 332 -5.25 3.53 -8.34
CA ASN A 332 -5.32 3.88 -9.77
C ASN A 332 -6.16 2.91 -10.60
N ALA A 333 -6.17 1.63 -10.23
CA ALA A 333 -6.90 0.59 -10.94
C ALA A 333 -8.13 0.12 -10.15
N ALA A 334 -9.11 -0.39 -10.88
CA ALA A 334 -10.34 -0.96 -10.30
C ALA A 334 -10.09 -2.39 -9.80
N ARG A 335 -9.11 -2.57 -8.92
CA ARG A 335 -8.71 -3.88 -8.38
C ARG A 335 -8.21 -3.80 -6.96
N LEU A 336 -8.09 -4.97 -6.35
CA LEU A 336 -7.31 -5.24 -5.15
C LEU A 336 -6.13 -6.15 -5.52
N VAL A 337 -5.18 -6.32 -4.60
CA VAL A 337 -4.03 -7.22 -4.80
C VAL A 337 -3.87 -8.10 -3.58
N ARG A 338 -3.72 -9.43 -3.77
CA ARG A 338 -3.42 -10.36 -2.67
C ARG A 338 -1.92 -10.59 -2.56
N PHE A 339 -1.46 -10.79 -1.33
CA PHE A 339 -0.13 -11.29 -1.03
C PHE A 339 -0.22 -12.66 -0.38
N VAL A 340 0.54 -13.60 -0.93
CA VAL A 340 0.70 -14.95 -0.41
C VAL A 340 2.13 -15.08 0.05
N GLY A 341 2.36 -14.77 1.33
CA GLY A 341 3.68 -14.80 1.95
C GLY A 341 4.07 -16.19 2.48
N GLU A 342 5.36 -16.42 2.61
CA GLU A 342 5.95 -17.57 3.28
C GLU A 342 7.33 -17.23 3.85
N ASP A 343 7.72 -17.96 4.90
CA ASP A 343 9.02 -17.81 5.56
C ASP A 343 10.02 -18.80 5.00
N ILE A 344 11.10 -18.31 4.43
CA ILE A 344 12.21 -19.12 3.92
C ILE A 344 13.50 -18.66 4.58
N GLY A 345 14.05 -19.52 5.43
CA GLY A 345 15.30 -19.26 6.13
C GLY A 345 15.32 -17.92 6.90
N GLY A 346 14.21 -17.58 7.55
CA GLY A 346 14.05 -16.36 8.33
C GLY A 346 13.75 -15.10 7.52
N VAL A 347 13.41 -15.23 6.23
CA VAL A 347 12.98 -14.13 5.37
C VAL A 347 11.53 -14.36 4.96
N HIS A 348 10.66 -13.41 5.25
CA HIS A 348 9.27 -13.40 4.77
C HIS A 348 9.21 -12.80 3.37
N GLN A 349 8.76 -13.59 2.40
CA GLN A 349 8.69 -13.25 0.98
C GLN A 349 7.51 -13.93 0.33
N GLY A 350 7.14 -13.57 -0.91
CA GLY A 350 6.04 -14.27 -1.55
C GLY A 350 5.57 -13.69 -2.86
N ALA A 351 4.36 -14.10 -3.24
CA ALA A 351 3.70 -13.72 -4.48
C ALA A 351 2.64 -12.64 -4.27
N LEU A 352 2.64 -11.64 -5.14
CA LEU A 352 1.54 -10.69 -5.32
C LEU A 352 0.68 -11.14 -6.51
N ILE A 353 -0.64 -11.17 -6.32
CA ILE A 353 -1.62 -11.74 -7.26
C ILE A 353 -2.77 -10.75 -7.41
N PRO A 354 -3.25 -10.41 -8.63
CA PRO A 354 -4.43 -9.58 -8.83
C PRO A 354 -5.65 -10.20 -8.13
N PHE A 355 -6.47 -9.37 -7.53
CA PHE A 355 -7.71 -9.79 -6.88
C PHE A 355 -8.82 -8.78 -7.15
N LEU A 356 -10.02 -9.27 -7.45
CA LEU A 356 -11.20 -8.45 -7.70
C LEU A 356 -10.93 -7.32 -8.72
N ASP A 357 -10.32 -7.67 -9.85
CA ASP A 357 -10.07 -6.74 -10.97
C ASP A 357 -11.35 -6.52 -11.77
N SER A 358 -12.21 -5.63 -11.29
CA SER A 358 -13.55 -5.41 -11.80
C SER A 358 -13.88 -3.93 -11.92
N LYS A 359 -14.46 -3.54 -13.04
CA LYS A 359 -14.96 -2.16 -13.25
C LYS A 359 -16.01 -1.77 -12.22
N THR A 360 -16.77 -2.73 -11.70
CA THR A 360 -17.79 -2.52 -10.67
C THR A 360 -17.16 -2.10 -9.35
N LEU A 361 -15.96 -2.59 -9.03
CA LEU A 361 -15.22 -2.12 -7.85
C LEU A 361 -14.84 -0.65 -7.96
N ARG A 362 -14.52 -0.15 -9.16
CA ARG A 362 -13.94 1.18 -9.39
C ARG A 362 -12.57 1.36 -8.70
N ASN A 363 -11.82 2.37 -9.07
CA ASN A 363 -10.53 2.70 -8.45
C ASN A 363 -10.69 3.49 -7.13
N GLY A 364 -9.58 4.00 -6.57
CA GLY A 364 -9.59 4.78 -5.33
C GLY A 364 -9.62 3.94 -4.06
N ASN A 365 -9.31 2.65 -4.14
CA ASN A 365 -9.39 1.70 -3.01
C ASN A 365 -8.30 2.02 -1.97
N HIS A 366 -8.67 2.71 -0.91
CA HIS A 366 -7.72 3.36 0.00
C HIS A 366 -7.65 2.72 1.38
N ARG A 367 -8.79 2.59 2.07
CA ARG A 367 -8.87 2.01 3.41
C ARG A 367 -9.84 0.85 3.42
N MET A 368 -9.51 -0.17 4.19
CA MET A 368 -10.27 -1.41 4.18
C MET A 368 -10.44 -1.96 5.60
N ALA A 369 -11.59 -2.59 5.85
CA ALA A 369 -11.83 -3.38 7.04
C ALA A 369 -12.81 -4.51 6.75
N PHE A 370 -12.61 -5.65 7.41
CA PHE A 370 -13.59 -6.72 7.42
C PHE A 370 -14.64 -6.48 8.50
N ALA A 371 -15.90 -6.59 8.12
CA ALA A 371 -17.02 -6.57 9.05
C ALA A 371 -17.09 -7.88 9.86
N PRO A 372 -17.79 -7.91 11.00
CA PRO A 372 -18.00 -9.12 11.80
C PRO A 372 -18.65 -10.28 11.03
N ASP A 373 -19.47 -10.00 10.04
CA ASP A 373 -20.08 -10.98 9.15
C ASP A 373 -19.15 -11.48 8.03
N GLY A 374 -17.92 -10.98 7.99
CA GLY A 374 -16.89 -11.35 7.03
C GLY A 374 -16.87 -10.55 5.74
N ALA A 375 -17.79 -9.62 5.51
CA ALA A 375 -17.75 -8.77 4.32
C ALA A 375 -16.59 -7.77 4.38
N LEU A 376 -15.93 -7.54 3.24
CA LEU A 376 -14.89 -6.55 3.11
C LEU A 376 -15.50 -5.19 2.75
N HIS A 377 -15.22 -4.17 3.55
CA HIS A 377 -15.57 -2.79 3.25
C HIS A 377 -14.35 -2.07 2.71
N VAL A 378 -14.52 -1.36 1.59
CA VAL A 378 -13.48 -0.62 0.88
C VAL A 378 -13.88 0.84 0.78
N GLY A 379 -13.23 1.67 1.57
CA GLY A 379 -13.34 3.12 1.51
C GLY A 379 -12.44 3.69 0.43
N LYS A 380 -12.94 4.68 -0.29
CA LYS A 380 -12.29 5.27 -1.46
C LYS A 380 -11.88 6.71 -1.23
N THR A 381 -10.85 7.12 -1.97
CA THR A 381 -10.43 8.52 -2.03
C THR A 381 -9.88 8.88 -3.41
N HIS A 382 -9.95 10.16 -3.77
CA HIS A 382 -9.27 10.74 -4.93
C HIS A 382 -8.41 11.95 -4.56
N LEU A 383 -8.23 12.20 -3.26
CA LEU A 383 -7.51 13.36 -2.77
C LEU A 383 -6.05 13.32 -3.25
N SER A 384 -5.63 14.35 -3.96
CA SER A 384 -4.30 14.53 -4.55
C SER A 384 -3.82 13.44 -5.53
N TRP A 385 -4.68 12.45 -5.89
CA TRP A 385 -4.33 11.36 -6.78
C TRP A 385 -5.54 10.84 -7.56
N ALA A 386 -5.31 10.01 -8.57
CA ALA A 386 -6.39 9.36 -9.29
C ALA A 386 -7.17 8.41 -8.37
N GLY A 387 -8.48 8.49 -8.37
CA GLY A 387 -9.31 7.67 -7.48
C GLY A 387 -10.80 7.92 -7.64
N ASN A 388 -11.51 7.64 -6.58
CA ASN A 388 -12.96 7.74 -6.46
C ASN A 388 -13.33 8.08 -5.02
N ASN A 389 -14.62 8.12 -4.69
CA ASN A 389 -15.15 8.39 -3.36
C ASN A 389 -16.19 7.33 -2.94
N GLY A 390 -16.60 7.38 -1.68
CA GLY A 390 -17.61 6.48 -1.10
C GLY A 390 -17.05 5.19 -0.54
N ILE A 391 -17.95 4.26 -0.23
CA ILE A 391 -17.64 2.97 0.38
C ILE A 391 -18.33 1.87 -0.41
N VAL A 392 -17.57 0.81 -0.72
CA VAL A 392 -18.08 -0.42 -1.34
C VAL A 392 -17.97 -1.55 -0.33
N ARG A 393 -19.06 -2.31 -0.18
CA ARG A 393 -19.13 -3.57 0.57
C ARG A 393 -19.02 -4.74 -0.40
N ILE A 394 -18.17 -5.70 -0.09
CA ILE A 394 -17.91 -6.92 -0.86
C ILE A 394 -18.23 -8.10 0.04
N GLU A 395 -19.23 -8.90 -0.37
CA GLU A 395 -19.64 -10.08 0.39
C GLU A 395 -18.59 -11.19 0.30
N ALA A 396 -18.42 -11.92 1.41
CA ALA A 396 -17.66 -13.16 1.36
C ALA A 396 -18.42 -14.17 0.48
N PRO A 397 -17.80 -14.72 -0.57
CA PRO A 397 -18.49 -15.64 -1.48
C PRO A 397 -18.79 -16.96 -0.77
N LYS A 398 -19.93 -17.59 -1.11
CA LYS A 398 -20.28 -18.94 -0.60
C LYS A 398 -19.26 -20.00 -1.04
N SER A 399 -18.72 -19.84 -2.23
CA SER A 399 -17.61 -20.64 -2.77
C SER A 399 -16.71 -19.71 -3.56
N LEU A 400 -15.39 -19.92 -3.46
CA LEU A 400 -14.44 -19.15 -4.24
C LEU A 400 -14.53 -19.54 -5.72
N PRO A 401 -14.39 -18.56 -6.63
CA PRO A 401 -14.23 -18.86 -8.05
C PRO A 401 -12.87 -19.51 -8.32
N PRO A 402 -12.60 -19.96 -9.57
CA PRO A 402 -11.28 -20.44 -9.96
C PRO A 402 -10.22 -19.32 -9.79
N LEU A 403 -9.31 -19.48 -8.83
CA LEU A 403 -8.24 -18.56 -8.49
C LEU A 403 -6.91 -19.30 -8.32
N ILE A 404 -5.80 -18.59 -8.48
CA ILE A 404 -4.53 -19.02 -7.89
C ILE A 404 -4.70 -18.90 -6.37
N GLU A 405 -4.73 -20.03 -5.66
CA GLU A 405 -4.84 -20.08 -4.20
C GLU A 405 -3.51 -19.68 -3.56
N THR A 406 -2.44 -20.38 -3.92
CA THR A 406 -1.09 -20.11 -3.40
C THR A 406 -0.03 -20.26 -4.50
N VAL A 407 1.10 -19.57 -4.30
CA VAL A 407 2.35 -19.81 -5.00
C VAL A 407 3.42 -20.02 -3.94
N ARG A 408 4.12 -21.13 -4.00
CA ARG A 408 5.17 -21.52 -3.05
C ARG A 408 6.48 -21.78 -3.76
N LEU A 409 7.58 -21.27 -3.19
CA LEU A 409 8.91 -21.57 -3.65
C LEU A 409 9.31 -22.97 -3.16
N LYS A 410 9.83 -23.78 -4.06
CA LYS A 410 10.39 -25.11 -3.78
C LYS A 410 11.86 -25.13 -4.17
N ALA A 411 12.60 -26.13 -3.70
CA ALA A 411 14.02 -26.28 -4.02
C ALA A 411 14.32 -26.25 -5.53
N SER A 412 13.38 -26.73 -6.36
CA SER A 412 13.56 -26.86 -7.81
C SER A 412 12.64 -25.96 -8.65
N GLY A 413 11.97 -24.94 -8.07
CA GLY A 413 11.06 -24.09 -8.85
C GLY A 413 9.86 -23.61 -8.05
N PHE A 414 8.68 -23.60 -8.66
CA PHE A 414 7.47 -23.14 -8.00
C PHE A 414 6.36 -24.20 -8.01
N GLU A 415 5.53 -24.13 -6.99
CA GLU A 415 4.27 -24.86 -6.91
C GLU A 415 3.13 -23.84 -6.85
N VAL A 416 2.18 -23.95 -7.78
CA VAL A 416 0.99 -23.12 -7.84
C VAL A 416 -0.22 -23.98 -7.51
N ARG A 417 -0.96 -23.62 -6.47
CA ARG A 417 -2.20 -24.27 -6.10
C ARG A 417 -3.41 -23.44 -6.54
N PHE A 418 -4.47 -24.12 -6.94
CA PHE A 418 -5.72 -23.50 -7.39
C PHE A 418 -6.88 -23.81 -6.43
N THR A 419 -7.81 -22.89 -6.31
CA THR A 419 -9.06 -23.06 -5.54
C THR A 419 -9.96 -24.15 -6.13
N GLU A 420 -9.88 -24.36 -7.45
CA GLU A 420 -10.62 -25.38 -8.21
C GLU A 420 -9.69 -26.09 -9.20
N ALA A 421 -10.12 -27.22 -9.73
CA ALA A 421 -9.37 -27.95 -10.76
C ALA A 421 -9.25 -27.12 -12.06
N ILE A 422 -8.07 -27.14 -12.67
CA ILE A 422 -7.79 -26.53 -13.98
C ILE A 422 -7.61 -27.62 -15.03
N ALA A 423 -8.21 -27.41 -16.20
CA ALA A 423 -8.07 -28.33 -17.34
C ALA A 423 -6.65 -28.25 -17.91
N LYS A 424 -5.92 -29.37 -17.94
CA LYS A 424 -4.54 -29.42 -18.45
C LYS A 424 -4.42 -28.89 -19.87
N ALA A 425 -5.42 -29.15 -20.73
CA ALA A 425 -5.44 -28.70 -22.12
C ALA A 425 -5.50 -27.16 -22.28
N SER A 426 -5.93 -26.43 -21.25
CA SER A 426 -6.00 -24.96 -21.25
C SER A 426 -4.76 -24.30 -20.69
N LEU A 427 -3.84 -25.06 -20.09
CA LEU A 427 -2.64 -24.50 -19.44
C LEU A 427 -1.49 -24.30 -20.45
N VAL A 428 -1.06 -23.06 -20.54
CA VAL A 428 0.16 -22.66 -21.28
C VAL A 428 0.94 -21.73 -20.34
N PRO A 429 1.67 -22.28 -19.36
CA PRO A 429 2.43 -21.46 -18.42
C PRO A 429 3.56 -20.71 -19.14
N ALA A 430 3.60 -19.38 -18.93
CA ALA A 430 4.71 -18.54 -19.36
C ALA A 430 5.40 -17.98 -18.12
N LEU A 431 6.71 -18.16 -18.04
CA LEU A 431 7.51 -17.74 -16.91
C LEU A 431 8.58 -16.75 -17.36
N ARG A 432 8.79 -15.72 -16.57
CA ARG A 432 9.85 -14.73 -16.79
C ARG A 432 10.42 -14.30 -15.44
N SER A 433 11.71 -13.98 -15.41
CA SER A 433 12.31 -13.28 -14.26
C SER A 433 12.87 -11.94 -14.67
N PHE A 434 12.79 -10.96 -13.78
CA PHE A 434 13.33 -9.62 -13.96
C PHE A 434 13.52 -8.93 -12.60
N ARG A 435 14.18 -7.76 -12.60
CA ARG A 435 14.27 -6.90 -11.43
C ARG A 435 14.13 -5.43 -11.83
N TYR A 436 14.05 -4.55 -10.84
CA TYR A 436 14.11 -3.10 -11.01
C TYR A 436 15.44 -2.58 -10.47
N LYS A 437 15.99 -1.56 -11.13
CA LYS A 437 17.21 -0.90 -10.65
C LYS A 437 16.94 -0.14 -9.36
N TYR A 438 17.87 -0.23 -8.42
CA TYR A 438 17.94 0.64 -7.28
C TYR A 438 18.82 1.84 -7.64
N HIS A 439 18.25 3.02 -7.75
CA HIS A 439 18.92 4.24 -8.18
C HIS A 439 18.12 5.50 -7.82
N VAL A 440 18.76 6.66 -7.96
CA VAL A 440 18.15 7.96 -7.60
C VAL A 440 17.02 8.40 -8.52
N ALA A 441 16.94 7.89 -9.75
CA ALA A 441 15.90 8.31 -10.69
C ALA A 441 14.51 7.79 -10.27
N TYR A 442 13.48 8.46 -10.77
CA TYR A 442 12.09 8.08 -10.54
C TYR A 442 11.72 6.83 -11.35
N GLY A 443 11.35 5.77 -10.64
CA GLY A 443 11.00 4.50 -11.28
C GLY A 443 12.18 3.81 -11.97
N SER A 444 11.92 2.65 -12.55
CA SER A 444 12.88 1.90 -13.38
C SER A 444 12.09 1.07 -14.40
N PRO A 445 12.62 0.86 -15.61
CA PRO A 445 12.13 -0.23 -16.44
C PRO A 445 12.47 -1.58 -15.80
N LYS A 446 11.79 -2.63 -16.23
CA LYS A 446 12.24 -4.01 -15.97
C LYS A 446 13.63 -4.17 -16.59
N VAL A 447 14.54 -4.79 -15.85
CA VAL A 447 15.91 -5.05 -16.32
C VAL A 447 16.29 -6.49 -16.04
N ASP A 448 17.34 -6.96 -16.73
CA ASP A 448 17.85 -8.34 -16.62
C ASP A 448 16.74 -9.38 -16.82
N GLU A 449 15.83 -9.07 -17.75
CA GLU A 449 14.70 -9.93 -18.10
C GLU A 449 15.21 -11.23 -18.72
N LEU A 450 14.60 -12.33 -18.29
CA LEU A 450 14.91 -13.66 -18.81
C LEU A 450 13.62 -14.48 -18.87
N ASP A 451 13.25 -14.94 -20.06
CA ASP A 451 12.19 -15.92 -20.22
C ASP A 451 12.68 -17.28 -19.75
N LEU A 452 11.87 -17.95 -18.94
CA LEU A 452 12.21 -19.21 -18.29
C LEU A 452 11.39 -20.34 -18.88
N THR A 453 12.05 -21.45 -19.20
CA THR A 453 11.37 -22.67 -19.62
C THR A 453 11.17 -23.60 -18.45
N SER A 454 10.03 -24.29 -18.41
CA SER A 454 9.69 -25.26 -17.37
C SER A 454 9.09 -26.52 -17.99
N ALA A 455 9.58 -27.67 -17.59
CA ALA A 455 8.95 -28.96 -17.84
C ALA A 455 7.82 -29.18 -16.81
N TRP A 456 6.77 -28.37 -16.91
CA TRP A 456 5.69 -28.32 -15.95
C TRP A 456 4.83 -29.59 -15.92
N SER A 457 4.22 -29.84 -14.78
CA SER A 457 3.24 -30.91 -14.59
C SER A 457 2.06 -30.45 -13.76
N LEU A 458 0.89 -31.04 -14.03
CA LEU A 458 -0.33 -30.79 -13.28
C LEU A 458 -0.72 -32.07 -12.54
N SER A 459 -1.09 -31.96 -11.27
CA SER A 459 -1.58 -33.07 -10.45
C SER A 459 -2.83 -33.73 -11.07
N ALA A 460 -3.09 -34.98 -10.72
CA ALA A 460 -4.22 -35.73 -11.26
C ALA A 460 -5.60 -35.09 -10.94
N ASP A 461 -5.70 -34.39 -9.79
CA ASP A 461 -6.89 -33.66 -9.40
C ASP A 461 -7.01 -32.25 -10.05
N GLY A 462 -6.02 -31.88 -10.88
CA GLY A 462 -6.00 -30.59 -11.58
C GLY A 462 -5.75 -29.36 -10.68
N ARG A 463 -5.39 -29.54 -9.42
CA ARG A 463 -5.32 -28.43 -8.44
C ARG A 463 -3.92 -27.95 -8.14
N THR A 464 -2.88 -28.69 -8.53
CA THR A 464 -1.49 -28.31 -8.24
C THR A 464 -0.65 -28.34 -9.51
N LEU A 465 -0.15 -27.17 -9.90
CA LEU A 465 0.78 -27.00 -11.01
C LEU A 465 2.20 -26.89 -10.45
N THR A 466 3.08 -27.81 -10.86
CA THR A 466 4.51 -27.81 -10.53
C THR A 466 5.30 -27.24 -11.69
N LEU A 467 6.14 -26.26 -11.40
CA LEU A 467 6.94 -25.48 -12.35
C LEU A 467 8.43 -25.60 -12.00
N PRO A 468 9.11 -26.71 -12.35
CA PRO A 468 10.55 -26.84 -12.14
C PRO A 468 11.30 -25.84 -13.02
N LEU A 469 12.33 -25.22 -12.45
CA LEU A 469 13.19 -24.26 -13.12
C LEU A 469 14.64 -24.75 -13.07
N PRO A 470 15.43 -24.56 -14.14
CA PRO A 470 16.85 -24.89 -14.13
C PRO A 470 17.63 -24.04 -13.15
N GLU A 471 17.18 -22.81 -12.93
CA GLU A 471 17.74 -21.86 -11.97
C GLU A 471 16.66 -20.95 -11.38
N ILE A 472 16.71 -20.77 -10.06
CA ILE A 472 15.93 -19.79 -9.33
C ILE A 472 16.83 -18.58 -9.06
N ARG A 473 16.45 -17.39 -9.51
CA ARG A 473 17.26 -16.18 -9.42
C ARG A 473 16.90 -15.39 -8.14
N ALA A 474 17.76 -15.47 -7.10
CA ALA A 474 17.60 -14.65 -5.90
C ALA A 474 17.80 -13.14 -6.23
N GLY A 475 17.03 -12.28 -5.59
CA GLY A 475 16.97 -10.83 -5.88
C GLY A 475 16.07 -10.47 -7.07
N PHE A 476 15.37 -11.43 -7.67
CA PHE A 476 14.53 -11.23 -8.84
C PHE A 476 13.06 -11.54 -8.55
N ILE A 477 12.21 -10.87 -9.32
CA ILE A 477 10.78 -11.15 -9.41
C ILE A 477 10.60 -12.25 -10.46
N HIS A 478 9.85 -13.28 -10.11
CA HIS A 478 9.44 -14.34 -11.02
C HIS A 478 7.97 -14.15 -11.36
N GLU A 479 7.71 -13.83 -12.62
CA GLU A 479 6.37 -13.70 -13.18
C GLU A 479 5.90 -15.07 -13.67
N ILE A 480 4.74 -15.51 -13.21
CA ILE A 480 4.08 -16.76 -13.60
C ILE A 480 2.74 -16.38 -14.23
N LYS A 481 2.65 -16.47 -15.56
CA LYS A 481 1.43 -16.19 -16.34
C LYS A 481 0.75 -17.49 -16.75
N LEU A 482 -0.55 -17.58 -16.48
CA LEU A 482 -1.40 -18.72 -16.80
C LEU A 482 -2.58 -18.26 -17.69
N ALA A 483 -2.30 -17.37 -18.65
CA ALA A 483 -3.31 -16.78 -19.50
C ALA A 483 -4.11 -17.85 -20.27
N GLY A 484 -5.45 -17.72 -20.27
CA GLY A 484 -6.34 -18.66 -20.94
C GLY A 484 -6.61 -19.96 -20.17
N ALA A 485 -6.05 -20.13 -18.96
CA ALA A 485 -6.35 -21.28 -18.09
C ALA A 485 -7.82 -21.30 -17.69
N LYS A 486 -8.43 -22.49 -17.79
CA LYS A 486 -9.85 -22.75 -17.53
C LYS A 486 -10.07 -23.97 -16.67
N THR A 487 -11.16 -24.01 -15.97
CA THR A 487 -11.67 -25.22 -15.33
C THR A 487 -12.18 -26.23 -16.36
N PRO A 488 -12.37 -27.52 -16.00
CA PRO A 488 -12.92 -28.53 -16.93
C PRO A 488 -14.31 -28.18 -17.49
N ASP A 489 -15.12 -27.41 -16.76
CA ASP A 489 -16.43 -26.88 -17.18
C ASP A 489 -16.35 -25.57 -17.97
N GLY A 490 -15.15 -25.07 -18.26
CA GLY A 490 -14.89 -23.94 -19.16
C GLY A 490 -14.89 -22.55 -18.51
N ARG A 491 -14.99 -22.43 -17.17
CA ARG A 491 -14.86 -21.14 -16.47
C ARG A 491 -13.42 -20.66 -16.47
N ASP A 492 -13.22 -19.37 -16.64
CA ASP A 492 -11.88 -18.77 -16.68
C ASP A 492 -11.24 -18.74 -15.27
N LEU A 493 -9.91 -18.97 -15.21
CA LEU A 493 -9.09 -18.67 -14.04
C LEU A 493 -9.01 -17.15 -13.87
N LEU A 494 -9.53 -16.62 -12.77
CA LEU A 494 -9.51 -15.19 -12.50
C LEU A 494 -8.16 -14.77 -11.90
N GLY A 495 -7.59 -13.64 -12.38
CA GLY A 495 -6.27 -13.19 -11.96
C GLY A 495 -5.15 -14.17 -12.32
N PRO A 496 -5.00 -14.55 -13.61
CA PRO A 496 -4.14 -15.66 -14.04
C PRO A 496 -2.66 -15.26 -14.10
N VAL A 497 -2.18 -14.45 -13.14
CA VAL A 497 -0.78 -14.05 -13.05
C VAL A 497 -0.36 -13.92 -11.59
N ALA A 498 0.88 -14.32 -11.29
CA ALA A 498 1.50 -14.12 -9.98
C ALA A 498 2.90 -13.56 -10.17
N TYR A 499 3.31 -12.68 -9.26
CA TYR A 499 4.65 -12.07 -9.23
C TYR A 499 5.32 -12.42 -7.91
N TYR A 500 6.18 -13.41 -7.93
CA TYR A 500 6.89 -13.89 -6.74
C TYR A 500 8.26 -13.21 -6.62
N GLN A 501 8.48 -12.48 -5.54
CA GLN A 501 9.80 -11.93 -5.21
C GLN A 501 10.62 -12.99 -4.48
N VAL A 502 11.72 -13.44 -5.09
CA VAL A 502 12.68 -14.33 -4.43
C VAL A 502 13.76 -13.49 -3.78
N VAL A 503 13.75 -13.41 -2.47
CA VAL A 503 14.83 -12.77 -1.66
C VAL A 503 15.82 -13.84 -1.24
N LYS A 504 15.31 -14.96 -0.74
CA LYS A 504 16.08 -16.13 -0.29
C LYS A 504 15.52 -17.41 -0.92
N LYS A 505 16.45 -18.38 -1.18
CA LYS A 505 16.15 -19.72 -1.70
C LYS A 505 16.05 -20.72 -0.57
#